data_db9f6c1c84f1ad91a4df711a403fad9c
#
_entry.id   db9f6c1c84f1ad91a4df711a403fad9c
#
_cell.length_a   1.000
_cell.length_b   1.000
_cell.length_c   1.000
_cell.angle_alpha   90.00
_cell.angle_beta   90.00
_cell.angle_gamma   90.00
#
_symmetry.space_group_name_H-M   'P 1'
#
loop_
_entity.id
_entity.type
_entity.pdbx_description
1 polymer ?
#
loop_
_entity_poly.entity_id
_entity_poly.type
_entity_poly.pdbx_seq_one_letter_code
_entity_poly.pdbx_strand_id
1 'polypeptide(L)'
;GQRLGRRPVGEDHVQRLREWVLFEAQRRGLAPADGSGSRVTEQPTFAGPLEGQIGGVTMSAGEGSQRVEAQFPISAFKSLADDFLLAMVQAREVEESRRVLYRVYARPMPEPTGNEVRAKVRRAPLPLEDGRLDDLLARADRVGPENDNDYPLFVEELALPQAVSRSWAGPDMEGGAWLVGNLFRQQDPPEIYAVIHTVIQAVGLTAEKGKLDLGTQSYLHLQDQLQLRRQRMGRKGELALGFVHSHPFLPSELDNQQDCGQCAERSTCTATSAFLSKRDGQFHAAVFAAAPYAVQMVLGLTPRNEFDLRMFCLEGGQFRQRAYYRLGPAPAATAHQP
;
A
#
# COMPACT_ATOMS: atom_id res chain seq x y z
N GLY A 1 -18.84 5.76 30.11
CA GLY A 1 -17.56 6.24 29.62
C GLY A 1 -17.63 7.71 29.22
N GLN A 2 -16.56 8.43 29.41
CA GLN A 2 -16.47 9.83 29.02
C GLN A 2 -16.37 9.92 27.49
N ARG A 3 -17.15 10.82 26.87
CA ARG A 3 -17.07 11.08 25.43
C ARG A 3 -15.89 12.00 25.14
N LEU A 4 -14.95 11.55 24.30
CA LEU A 4 -13.73 12.29 23.98
C LEU A 4 -13.93 13.32 22.85
N GLY A 5 -14.81 13.06 21.90
CA GLY A 5 -15.06 13.99 20.79
C GLY A 5 -15.75 13.37 19.60
N ARG A 6 -15.93 14.16 18.55
CA ARG A 6 -16.41 13.75 17.21
C ARG A 6 -15.52 14.39 16.15
N ARG A 7 -15.21 13.62 15.11
CA ARG A 7 -14.49 14.11 13.93
C ARG A 7 -15.21 13.60 12.69
N PRO A 8 -15.37 14.41 11.64
CA PRO A 8 -15.85 13.91 10.36
C PRO A 8 -14.85 12.90 9.79
N VAL A 9 -15.34 11.88 9.10
CA VAL A 9 -14.53 11.02 8.25
C VAL A 9 -14.08 11.89 7.07
N GLY A 10 -12.77 12.03 6.88
CA GLY A 10 -12.22 12.82 5.78
C GLY A 10 -12.59 12.21 4.42
N GLU A 11 -12.88 13.07 3.44
CA GLU A 11 -13.16 12.64 2.06
C GLU A 11 -12.02 11.80 1.49
N ASP A 12 -10.77 12.13 1.82
CA ASP A 12 -9.58 11.39 1.38
C ASP A 12 -9.61 9.91 1.80
N HIS A 13 -10.16 9.60 3.00
CA HIS A 13 -10.26 8.22 3.44
C HIS A 13 -11.30 7.46 2.63
N VAL A 14 -12.47 8.04 2.43
CA VAL A 14 -13.54 7.46 1.60
C VAL A 14 -13.06 7.31 0.16
N GLN A 15 -12.34 8.30 -0.35
CA GLN A 15 -11.77 8.27 -1.69
C GLN A 15 -10.80 7.10 -1.88
N ARG A 16 -9.94 6.78 -0.92
CA ARG A 16 -9.07 5.60 -0.99
C ARG A 16 -9.85 4.29 -1.12
N LEU A 17 -10.94 4.14 -0.39
CA LEU A 17 -11.80 2.95 -0.50
C LEU A 17 -12.46 2.88 -1.88
N ARG A 18 -12.92 4.01 -2.42
CA ARG A 18 -13.47 4.11 -3.79
C ARG A 18 -12.43 3.72 -4.85
N GLU A 19 -11.19 4.25 -4.72
CA GLU A 19 -10.10 3.91 -5.65
C GLU A 19 -9.80 2.41 -5.65
N TRP A 20 -9.79 1.81 -4.47
CA TRP A 20 -9.56 0.38 -4.34
C TRP A 20 -10.67 -0.44 -5.03
N VAL A 21 -11.94 -0.14 -4.79
CA VAL A 21 -13.07 -0.85 -5.43
C VAL A 21 -13.07 -0.66 -6.95
N LEU A 22 -12.73 0.54 -7.42
CA LEU A 22 -12.62 0.79 -8.85
C LEU A 22 -11.46 0.01 -9.48
N PHE A 23 -10.30 -0.02 -8.83
CA PHE A 23 -9.16 -0.81 -9.28
C PHE A 23 -9.50 -2.30 -9.39
N GLU A 24 -10.21 -2.85 -8.39
CA GLU A 24 -10.69 -4.23 -8.43
C GLU A 24 -11.67 -4.49 -9.59
N ALA A 25 -12.53 -3.52 -9.90
CA ALA A 25 -13.42 -3.63 -11.06
C ALA A 25 -12.64 -3.55 -12.40
N GLN A 26 -11.66 -2.67 -12.49
CA GLN A 26 -10.78 -2.57 -13.67
C GLN A 26 -9.96 -3.85 -13.87
N ARG A 27 -9.42 -4.40 -12.78
CA ARG A 27 -8.65 -5.65 -12.78
C ARG A 27 -9.45 -6.82 -13.37
N ARG A 28 -10.71 -6.90 -13.00
CA ARG A 28 -11.64 -7.95 -13.47
C ARG A 28 -12.33 -7.63 -14.81
N GLY A 29 -11.93 -6.57 -15.49
CA GLY A 29 -12.54 -6.15 -16.75
C GLY A 29 -13.98 -5.63 -16.64
N LEU A 30 -14.45 -5.31 -15.42
CA LEU A 30 -15.80 -4.82 -15.13
C LEU A 30 -15.91 -3.28 -15.15
N ALA A 31 -14.78 -2.60 -15.31
CA ALA A 31 -14.69 -1.16 -15.50
C ALA A 31 -13.59 -0.83 -16.52
N PRO A 32 -13.77 0.26 -17.31
CA PRO A 32 -12.74 0.71 -18.24
C PRO A 32 -11.43 1.08 -17.53
N ALA A 33 -10.29 0.81 -18.15
CA ALA A 33 -8.97 1.11 -17.59
C ALA A 33 -8.73 2.62 -17.35
N ASP A 34 -9.39 3.48 -18.12
CA ASP A 34 -9.36 4.93 -17.96
C ASP A 34 -10.34 5.45 -16.89
N GLY A 35 -11.12 4.55 -16.28
CA GLY A 35 -12.13 4.89 -15.28
C GLY A 35 -13.30 5.70 -15.82
N SER A 36 -13.39 5.89 -17.16
CA SER A 36 -14.47 6.65 -17.77
C SER A 36 -15.82 5.96 -17.56
N GLY A 37 -16.83 6.75 -17.21
CA GLY A 37 -18.18 6.23 -17.00
C GLY A 37 -18.39 5.40 -15.74
N SER A 38 -17.33 4.93 -15.08
CA SER A 38 -17.44 4.09 -13.89
C SER A 38 -17.80 4.95 -12.66
N ARG A 39 -18.89 4.58 -12.01
CA ARG A 39 -19.34 5.20 -10.77
C ARG A 39 -19.21 4.19 -9.63
N VAL A 40 -18.57 4.60 -8.56
CA VAL A 40 -18.60 3.84 -7.30
C VAL A 40 -19.83 4.30 -6.52
N THR A 41 -20.67 3.33 -6.14
CA THR A 41 -21.81 3.57 -5.26
C THR A 41 -21.47 3.13 -3.85
N GLU A 42 -22.02 3.84 -2.86
CA GLU A 42 -21.75 3.61 -1.45
C GLU A 42 -23.06 3.38 -0.73
N GLN A 43 -23.11 2.35 0.10
CA GLN A 43 -24.27 2.01 0.91
C GLN A 43 -23.81 1.70 2.33
N PRO A 44 -24.14 2.58 3.31
CA PRO A 44 -23.85 2.29 4.71
C PRO A 44 -24.72 1.13 5.21
N THR A 45 -24.11 0.21 5.94
CA THR A 45 -24.82 -0.84 6.68
C THR A 45 -25.04 -0.37 8.10
N PHE A 46 -26.28 -0.04 8.44
CA PHE A 46 -26.63 0.42 9.77
C PHE A 46 -26.60 -0.73 10.78
N ALA A 47 -25.91 -0.52 11.89
CA ALA A 47 -25.79 -1.51 12.97
C ALA A 47 -25.52 -0.81 14.30
N GLY A 48 -26.15 -1.30 15.35
CA GLY A 48 -25.95 -0.79 16.71
C GLY A 48 -27.16 -0.04 17.27
N PRO A 49 -27.12 0.29 18.55
CA PRO A 49 -28.26 0.83 19.28
C PRO A 49 -28.51 2.33 19.06
N LEU A 50 -27.61 3.03 18.34
CA LEU A 50 -27.71 4.48 18.16
C LEU A 50 -28.10 4.80 16.72
N GLU A 51 -29.01 5.78 16.57
CA GLU A 51 -29.45 6.27 15.28
C GLU A 51 -28.26 6.73 14.40
N GLY A 52 -28.24 6.28 13.15
CA GLY A 52 -27.19 6.56 12.20
C GLY A 52 -25.86 5.82 12.45
N GLN A 53 -25.75 5.00 13.50
CA GLN A 53 -24.55 4.18 13.70
C GLN A 53 -24.44 3.12 12.60
N ILE A 54 -23.24 3.00 12.00
CA ILE A 54 -22.96 2.00 10.98
C ILE A 54 -22.05 0.90 11.50
N GLY A 55 -22.24 -0.31 10.98
CA GLY A 55 -21.36 -1.47 11.17
C GLY A 55 -20.30 -1.58 10.07
N GLY A 56 -20.53 -0.92 8.94
CA GLY A 56 -19.65 -0.91 7.78
C GLY A 56 -20.22 -0.11 6.62
N VAL A 57 -19.50 -0.14 5.51
CA VAL A 57 -19.92 0.46 4.23
C VAL A 57 -19.72 -0.58 3.14
N THR A 58 -20.75 -0.79 2.33
CA THR A 58 -20.64 -1.55 1.09
C THR A 58 -20.40 -0.57 -0.05
N MET A 59 -19.35 -0.81 -0.83
CA MET A 59 -19.06 -0.06 -2.03
C MET A 59 -19.10 -0.97 -3.24
N SER A 60 -19.61 -0.48 -4.36
CA SER A 60 -19.65 -1.26 -5.60
C SER A 60 -19.26 -0.44 -6.81
N ALA A 61 -18.56 -1.06 -7.76
CA ALA A 61 -18.16 -0.50 -9.06
C ALA A 61 -18.50 -1.49 -10.19
N GLY A 62 -18.93 -0.99 -11.34
CA GLY A 62 -19.42 -1.77 -12.47
C GLY A 62 -20.90 -1.50 -12.75
N GLU A 63 -21.48 -2.23 -13.69
CA GLU A 63 -22.85 -2.04 -14.13
C GLU A 63 -23.72 -3.30 -13.96
N GLY A 64 -24.95 -3.14 -13.48
CA GLY A 64 -25.93 -4.23 -13.35
C GLY A 64 -25.44 -5.39 -12.49
N SER A 65 -25.48 -6.62 -13.05
CA SER A 65 -24.98 -7.84 -12.41
C SER A 65 -23.46 -8.02 -12.52
N GLN A 66 -22.80 -7.26 -13.40
CA GLN A 66 -21.35 -7.29 -13.59
C GLN A 66 -20.71 -6.16 -12.76
N ARG A 67 -20.61 -6.38 -11.47
CA ARG A 67 -20.02 -5.40 -10.55
C ARG A 67 -19.14 -6.07 -9.50
N VAL A 68 -18.11 -5.35 -9.08
CA VAL A 68 -17.40 -5.65 -7.86
C VAL A 68 -18.15 -5.04 -6.70
N GLU A 69 -18.34 -5.79 -5.66
CA GLU A 69 -18.90 -5.34 -4.40
C GLU A 69 -17.91 -5.65 -3.27
N ALA A 70 -17.58 -4.65 -2.47
CA ALA A 70 -16.70 -4.80 -1.32
C ALA A 70 -17.37 -4.26 -0.07
N GLN A 71 -17.30 -5.03 1.02
CA GLN A 71 -17.78 -4.65 2.33
C GLN A 71 -16.60 -4.18 3.18
N PHE A 72 -16.64 -2.93 3.60
CA PHE A 72 -15.66 -2.34 4.51
C PHE A 72 -16.24 -2.34 5.92
N PRO A 73 -15.74 -3.21 6.82
CA PRO A 73 -16.18 -3.23 8.21
C PRO A 73 -15.75 -1.96 8.94
N ILE A 74 -16.28 -1.76 10.15
CA ILE A 74 -15.93 -0.59 10.98
C ILE A 74 -14.41 -0.48 11.20
N SER A 75 -13.68 -1.60 11.20
CA SER A 75 -12.22 -1.63 11.33
C SER A 75 -11.48 -0.94 10.18
N ALA A 76 -12.09 -0.79 9.01
CA ALA A 76 -11.52 0.00 7.90
C ALA A 76 -11.33 1.48 8.27
N PHE A 77 -12.05 1.97 9.29
CA PHE A 77 -11.96 3.34 9.80
C PHE A 77 -11.06 3.45 11.04
N LYS A 78 -10.39 2.35 11.44
CA LYS A 78 -9.56 2.32 12.65
C LYS A 78 -8.41 3.33 12.59
N SER A 79 -7.75 3.48 11.46
CA SER A 79 -6.64 4.43 11.31
C SER A 79 -7.05 5.86 11.65
N LEU A 80 -8.25 6.29 11.24
CA LEU A 80 -8.77 7.61 11.57
C LEU A 80 -9.03 7.79 13.07
N ALA A 81 -9.51 6.73 13.74
CA ALA A 81 -9.72 6.75 15.18
C ALA A 81 -8.39 6.80 15.92
N ASP A 82 -7.39 6.06 15.45
CA ASP A 82 -6.04 6.05 16.01
C ASP A 82 -5.35 7.41 15.84
N ASP A 83 -5.51 8.06 14.68
CA ASP A 83 -4.95 9.41 14.44
C ASP A 83 -5.59 10.46 15.34
N PHE A 84 -6.91 10.36 15.52
CA PHE A 84 -7.62 11.25 16.44
C PHE A 84 -7.15 11.05 17.88
N LEU A 85 -7.01 9.79 18.32
CA LEU A 85 -6.52 9.46 19.65
C LEU A 85 -5.08 9.98 19.86
N LEU A 86 -4.20 9.77 18.88
CA LEU A 86 -2.82 10.25 18.94
C LEU A 86 -2.76 11.77 19.10
N ALA A 87 -3.58 12.51 18.36
CA ALA A 87 -3.67 13.96 18.49
C ALA A 87 -4.11 14.39 19.90
N MET A 88 -5.06 13.68 20.51
CA MET A 88 -5.50 13.95 21.88
C MET A 88 -4.44 13.61 22.94
N VAL A 89 -3.67 12.53 22.72
CA VAL A 89 -2.52 12.19 23.60
C VAL A 89 -1.45 13.26 23.51
N GLN A 90 -1.12 13.72 22.30
CA GLN A 90 -0.15 14.81 22.08
C GLN A 90 -0.61 16.12 22.71
N ALA A 91 -1.92 16.41 22.67
CA ALA A 91 -2.52 17.55 23.35
C ALA A 91 -2.65 17.37 24.87
N ARG A 92 -2.25 16.23 25.42
CA ARG A 92 -2.38 15.83 26.83
C ARG A 92 -3.84 15.79 27.34
N GLU A 93 -4.79 15.61 26.45
CA GLU A 93 -6.22 15.49 26.80
C GLU A 93 -6.58 14.06 27.22
N VAL A 94 -5.77 13.07 26.82
CA VAL A 94 -5.96 11.63 27.12
C VAL A 94 -4.61 11.01 27.44
N GLU A 95 -4.59 10.09 28.41
CA GLU A 95 -3.42 9.29 28.74
C GLU A 95 -3.18 8.22 27.65
N GLU A 96 -1.91 7.97 27.32
CA GLU A 96 -1.52 7.01 26.28
C GLU A 96 -2.00 5.57 26.54
N SER A 97 -2.03 5.16 27.82
CA SER A 97 -2.49 3.84 28.27
C SER A 97 -4.00 3.62 28.17
N ARG A 98 -4.77 4.67 27.88
CA ARG A 98 -6.24 4.59 27.92
C ARG A 98 -6.80 3.82 26.72
N ARG A 99 -7.62 2.81 27.01
CA ARG A 99 -8.40 2.11 25.98
C ARG A 99 -9.58 2.96 25.53
N VAL A 100 -9.72 3.14 24.21
CA VAL A 100 -10.76 3.97 23.59
C VAL A 100 -11.63 3.13 22.69
N LEU A 101 -12.94 3.35 22.73
CA LEU A 101 -13.91 2.79 21.81
C LEU A 101 -14.31 3.87 20.81
N TYR A 102 -14.26 3.56 19.52
CA TYR A 102 -14.79 4.44 18.47
C TYR A 102 -16.06 3.89 17.83
N ARG A 103 -16.87 4.77 17.27
CA ARG A 103 -18.05 4.45 16.48
C ARG A 103 -18.10 5.36 15.27
N VAL A 104 -18.59 4.84 14.16
CA VAL A 104 -18.79 5.60 12.93
C VAL A 104 -20.28 5.79 12.70
N TYR A 105 -20.64 6.97 12.19
CA TYR A 105 -22.03 7.33 11.94
C TYR A 105 -22.15 7.82 10.50
N ALA A 106 -23.15 7.32 9.75
CA ALA A 106 -23.60 7.93 8.52
C ALA A 106 -24.66 9.01 8.85
N ARG A 107 -24.55 10.14 8.17
CA ARG A 107 -25.57 11.19 8.22
C ARG A 107 -26.05 11.47 6.81
N PRO A 108 -27.36 11.75 6.61
CA PRO A 108 -27.82 12.30 5.35
C PRO A 108 -26.99 13.56 5.06
N MET A 109 -26.40 13.63 3.87
CA MET A 109 -25.81 14.89 3.42
C MET A 109 -26.96 15.89 3.19
N PRO A 110 -26.84 17.13 3.69
CA PRO A 110 -27.79 18.17 3.29
C PRO A 110 -27.77 18.28 1.75
N GLU A 111 -28.94 18.46 1.17
CA GLU A 111 -29.02 18.71 -0.29
C GLU A 111 -28.08 19.87 -0.65
N PRO A 112 -27.24 19.73 -1.70
CA PRO A 112 -26.32 20.79 -2.08
C PRO A 112 -27.13 22.05 -2.38
N THR A 113 -26.95 23.07 -1.56
CA THR A 113 -27.44 24.40 -1.87
C THR A 113 -26.76 24.88 -3.14
N GLY A 114 -27.51 25.16 -4.19
CA GLY A 114 -27.15 25.26 -5.60
C GLY A 114 -25.97 26.11 -6.08
N ASN A 115 -25.03 26.49 -5.21
CA ASN A 115 -23.84 27.28 -5.52
C ASN A 115 -22.50 26.58 -5.23
N GLU A 116 -22.49 25.29 -4.95
CA GLU A 116 -21.25 24.56 -4.77
C GLU A 116 -20.59 24.26 -6.13
N VAL A 117 -19.45 24.87 -6.39
CA VAL A 117 -18.60 24.53 -7.52
C VAL A 117 -17.96 23.17 -7.24
N ARG A 118 -18.53 22.11 -7.78
CA ARG A 118 -17.94 20.77 -7.74
C ARG A 118 -16.87 20.66 -8.82
N ALA A 119 -15.60 20.76 -8.41
CA ALA A 119 -14.51 20.43 -9.30
C ALA A 119 -14.58 18.93 -9.65
N LYS A 120 -14.84 18.60 -10.92
CA LYS A 120 -14.67 17.23 -11.43
C LYS A 120 -13.18 16.97 -11.60
N VAL A 121 -12.56 16.33 -10.64
CA VAL A 121 -11.19 15.80 -10.81
C VAL A 121 -11.28 14.66 -11.84
N ARG A 122 -10.71 14.86 -13.03
CA ARG A 122 -10.51 13.76 -13.99
C ARG A 122 -9.36 12.90 -13.49
N ARG A 123 -9.64 11.63 -13.29
CA ARG A 123 -8.58 10.65 -13.05
C ARG A 123 -7.71 10.52 -14.30
N ALA A 124 -6.41 10.47 -14.11
CA ALA A 124 -5.53 10.01 -15.17
C ALA A 124 -5.76 8.50 -15.37
N PRO A 125 -5.85 8.03 -16.63
CA PRO A 125 -5.95 6.59 -16.88
C PRO A 125 -4.71 5.87 -16.34
N LEU A 126 -4.90 4.62 -15.89
CA LEU A 126 -3.77 3.78 -15.52
C LEU A 126 -2.89 3.56 -16.76
N PRO A 127 -1.57 3.74 -16.66
CA PRO A 127 -0.65 3.51 -17.78
C PRO A 127 -0.40 2.01 -17.96
N LEU A 128 -1.42 1.31 -18.47
CA LEU A 128 -1.38 -0.13 -18.68
C LEU A 128 -0.68 -0.49 -20.01
N GLU A 129 0.23 -1.46 -19.93
CA GLU A 129 0.82 -2.12 -21.09
C GLU A 129 0.14 -3.49 -21.28
N ASP A 130 -0.04 -3.92 -22.53
CA ASP A 130 -0.56 -5.26 -22.79
C ASP A 130 0.54 -6.30 -22.50
N GLY A 131 0.19 -7.39 -21.82
CA GLY A 131 1.13 -8.42 -21.45
C GLY A 131 0.46 -9.77 -21.18
N ARG A 132 1.27 -10.83 -21.06
CA ARG A 132 0.83 -12.19 -20.79
C ARG A 132 1.27 -12.61 -19.39
N LEU A 133 0.30 -12.73 -18.50
CA LEU A 133 0.53 -13.10 -17.11
C LEU A 133 1.11 -14.52 -16.99
N ASP A 134 0.60 -15.46 -17.78
CA ASP A 134 1.02 -16.86 -17.75
C ASP A 134 2.52 -17.03 -18.04
N ASP A 135 3.07 -16.23 -18.96
CA ASP A 135 4.50 -16.26 -19.30
C ASP A 135 5.39 -15.84 -18.12
N LEU A 136 4.87 -14.98 -17.24
CA LEU A 136 5.57 -14.57 -16.03
C LEU A 136 5.40 -15.60 -14.92
N LEU A 137 4.19 -16.12 -14.70
CA LEU A 137 3.93 -17.14 -13.69
C LEU A 137 4.74 -18.40 -13.91
N ALA A 138 4.94 -18.81 -15.19
CA ALA A 138 5.71 -20.00 -15.54
C ALA A 138 7.19 -19.97 -15.11
N ARG A 139 7.75 -18.77 -14.79
CA ARG A 139 9.16 -18.58 -14.42
C ARG A 139 9.34 -17.85 -13.11
N ALA A 140 8.32 -17.77 -12.30
CA ALA A 140 8.33 -17.00 -11.07
C ALA A 140 8.16 -17.89 -9.85
N ASP A 141 8.92 -17.60 -8.81
CA ASP A 141 8.79 -18.21 -7.50
C ASP A 141 7.93 -17.31 -6.60
N ARG A 142 6.93 -17.88 -5.97
CA ARG A 142 6.10 -17.14 -5.02
C ARG A 142 6.79 -16.99 -3.67
N VAL A 143 6.76 -15.80 -3.10
CA VAL A 143 7.33 -15.44 -1.80
C VAL A 143 6.26 -14.76 -0.96
N GLY A 144 6.05 -15.22 0.27
CA GLY A 144 5.11 -14.64 1.23
C GLY A 144 3.78 -15.41 1.34
N PRO A 145 2.85 -14.89 2.17
CA PRO A 145 1.59 -15.57 2.46
C PRO A 145 0.65 -15.55 1.26
N GLU A 146 -0.11 -16.64 1.10
CA GLU A 146 -1.12 -16.76 0.05
C GLU A 146 -2.38 -15.98 0.39
N ASN A 147 -2.89 -15.27 -0.63
CA ASN A 147 -4.20 -14.65 -0.58
C ASN A 147 -4.76 -14.56 -2.01
N ASP A 148 -5.90 -15.17 -2.24
CA ASP A 148 -6.55 -15.26 -3.55
C ASP A 148 -7.00 -13.89 -4.09
N ASN A 149 -7.14 -12.91 -3.22
CA ASN A 149 -7.52 -11.56 -3.61
C ASN A 149 -6.34 -10.68 -4.06
N ASP A 150 -5.10 -11.15 -3.90
CA ASP A 150 -3.94 -10.40 -4.34
C ASP A 150 -3.89 -10.32 -5.88
N TYR A 151 -3.81 -9.11 -6.43
CA TYR A 151 -3.40 -8.98 -7.83
C TYR A 151 -1.96 -9.47 -7.98
N PRO A 152 -1.58 -10.09 -9.12
CA PRO A 152 -0.22 -10.59 -9.29
C PRO A 152 0.81 -9.46 -9.29
N LEU A 153 1.80 -9.55 -8.40
CA LEU A 153 2.89 -8.59 -8.28
C LEU A 153 4.21 -9.33 -8.46
N PHE A 154 4.96 -8.93 -9.46
CA PHE A 154 6.27 -9.50 -9.76
C PHE A 154 7.38 -8.54 -9.37
N VAL A 155 8.48 -9.11 -8.90
CA VAL A 155 9.73 -8.37 -8.62
C VAL A 155 10.85 -9.04 -9.40
N GLU A 156 11.47 -8.32 -10.31
CA GLU A 156 12.64 -8.81 -11.03
C GLU A 156 13.78 -9.13 -10.06
N GLU A 157 14.52 -10.18 -10.34
CA GLU A 157 15.61 -10.66 -9.48
C GLU A 157 16.62 -9.56 -9.14
N LEU A 158 16.95 -8.72 -10.10
CA LEU A 158 17.89 -7.61 -9.89
C LEU A 158 17.31 -6.46 -9.02
N ALA A 159 16.00 -6.36 -8.88
CA ALA A 159 15.38 -5.32 -8.07
C ALA A 159 15.49 -5.63 -6.56
N LEU A 160 15.56 -6.90 -6.17
CA LEU A 160 15.66 -7.29 -4.76
C LEU A 160 16.98 -6.83 -4.09
N PRO A 161 18.17 -7.12 -4.64
CA PRO A 161 19.41 -6.59 -4.06
C PRO A 161 19.48 -5.06 -4.13
N GLN A 162 18.87 -4.42 -5.12
CA GLN A 162 18.74 -2.97 -5.16
C GLN A 162 17.84 -2.47 -4.02
N ALA A 163 16.73 -3.14 -3.71
CA ALA A 163 15.86 -2.79 -2.59
C ALA A 163 16.65 -2.82 -1.28
N VAL A 164 17.42 -3.89 -1.04
CA VAL A 164 18.28 -4.00 0.14
C VAL A 164 19.32 -2.89 0.17
N SER A 165 20.14 -2.75 -0.88
CA SER A 165 21.28 -1.82 -0.88
C SER A 165 20.86 -0.35 -0.84
N ARG A 166 19.69 0.01 -1.37
CA ARG A 166 19.22 1.40 -1.44
C ARG A 166 18.33 1.81 -0.28
N SER A 167 17.76 0.84 0.45
CA SER A 167 17.01 1.13 1.68
C SER A 167 17.84 0.98 2.94
N TRP A 168 18.94 0.25 2.91
CA TRP A 168 19.81 0.07 4.08
C TRP A 168 20.73 1.27 4.26
N ALA A 169 20.49 2.10 5.27
CA ALA A 169 21.31 3.27 5.60
C ALA A 169 22.30 3.01 6.73
N GLY A 170 22.31 1.80 7.31
CA GLY A 170 23.16 1.40 8.44
C GLY A 170 22.34 0.97 9.65
N PRO A 171 22.99 0.57 10.76
CA PRO A 171 22.30 0.02 11.93
C PRO A 171 21.56 1.05 12.77
N ASP A 172 21.85 2.34 12.58
CA ASP A 172 21.32 3.41 13.44
C ASP A 172 20.31 4.32 12.75
N MET A 173 20.07 4.09 11.46
CA MET A 173 19.16 4.93 10.67
C MET A 173 18.31 4.11 9.73
N GLU A 174 17.03 4.48 9.62
CA GLU A 174 16.19 3.98 8.55
C GLU A 174 16.59 4.62 7.21
N GLY A 175 16.53 3.84 6.16
CA GLY A 175 16.70 4.32 4.80
C GLY A 175 15.49 3.96 3.95
N GLY A 176 15.41 4.52 2.75
CA GLY A 176 14.27 4.24 1.88
C GLY A 176 14.55 4.46 0.41
N ALA A 177 13.72 3.80 -0.41
CA ALA A 177 13.81 3.89 -1.85
C ALA A 177 12.45 3.63 -2.52
N TRP A 178 12.28 4.14 -3.73
CA TRP A 178 11.08 3.97 -4.54
C TRP A 178 11.14 2.66 -5.32
N LEU A 179 10.10 1.86 -5.23
CA LEU A 179 9.89 0.70 -6.08
C LEU A 179 9.28 1.18 -7.39
N VAL A 180 9.96 0.94 -8.51
CA VAL A 180 9.57 1.45 -9.82
C VAL A 180 9.35 0.31 -10.80
N GLY A 181 8.29 0.44 -11.59
CA GLY A 181 7.91 -0.58 -12.55
C GLY A 181 6.74 -0.17 -13.43
N ASN A 182 6.12 -1.15 -14.06
CA ASN A 182 4.99 -0.99 -14.96
C ASN A 182 3.79 -1.78 -14.49
N LEU A 183 2.60 -1.28 -14.83
CA LEU A 183 1.35 -2.02 -14.76
C LEU A 183 1.05 -2.64 -16.12
N PHE A 184 0.63 -3.88 -16.10
CA PHE A 184 0.27 -4.64 -17.29
C PHE A 184 -1.18 -5.11 -17.20
N ARG A 185 -1.76 -5.37 -18.36
CA ARG A 185 -3.08 -5.96 -18.49
C ARG A 185 -3.04 -7.18 -19.37
N GLN A 186 -3.54 -8.29 -18.86
CA GLN A 186 -3.96 -9.44 -19.64
C GLN A 186 -5.43 -9.26 -20.02
N GLN A 187 -5.80 -9.61 -21.26
CA GLN A 187 -7.16 -9.42 -21.76
C GLN A 187 -8.06 -10.62 -21.46
N ASP A 188 -7.51 -11.85 -21.54
CA ASP A 188 -8.27 -13.08 -21.37
C ASP A 188 -7.46 -14.12 -20.54
N PRO A 189 -7.91 -14.50 -19.36
CA PRO A 189 -8.93 -13.79 -18.57
C PRO A 189 -8.44 -12.38 -18.19
N PRO A 190 -9.35 -11.41 -18.01
CA PRO A 190 -8.94 -10.04 -17.67
C PRO A 190 -8.28 -10.00 -16.30
N GLU A 191 -7.04 -9.46 -16.26
CA GLU A 191 -6.28 -9.28 -15.03
C GLU A 191 -5.29 -8.12 -15.18
N ILE A 192 -5.14 -7.29 -14.13
CA ILE A 192 -4.07 -6.31 -14.03
C ILE A 192 -3.00 -6.87 -13.11
N TYR A 193 -1.74 -6.78 -13.55
CA TYR A 193 -0.60 -7.17 -12.75
C TYR A 193 0.50 -6.12 -12.80
N ALA A 194 1.41 -6.16 -11.83
CA ALA A 194 2.50 -5.21 -11.73
C ALA A 194 3.85 -5.92 -11.79
N VAL A 195 4.85 -5.26 -12.40
CA VAL A 195 6.23 -5.72 -12.42
C VAL A 195 7.15 -4.62 -11.89
N ILE A 196 7.77 -4.85 -10.74
CA ILE A 196 8.83 -4.01 -10.19
C ILE A 196 10.15 -4.48 -10.80
N HIS A 197 10.82 -3.60 -11.56
CA HIS A 197 12.06 -3.95 -12.26
C HIS A 197 13.25 -3.09 -11.85
N THR A 198 13.03 -2.05 -11.05
CA THR A 198 14.13 -1.24 -10.52
C THR A 198 13.72 -0.54 -9.22
N VAL A 199 14.74 -0.11 -8.49
CA VAL A 199 14.57 0.67 -7.27
C VAL A 199 15.32 1.98 -7.42
N ILE A 200 14.72 3.10 -7.08
CA ILE A 200 15.33 4.43 -7.11
C ILE A 200 15.51 4.92 -5.69
N GLN A 201 16.73 5.23 -5.29
CA GLN A 201 17.01 5.70 -3.94
C GLN A 201 16.24 6.99 -3.65
N ALA A 202 15.60 7.06 -2.50
CA ALA A 202 15.01 8.28 -2.01
C ALA A 202 16.11 9.23 -1.51
N VAL A 203 16.03 10.50 -1.90
CA VAL A 203 16.98 11.53 -1.47
C VAL A 203 16.28 12.54 -0.56
N GLY A 204 17.07 13.29 0.23
CA GLY A 204 16.48 14.28 1.15
C GLY A 204 15.61 13.66 2.24
N LEU A 205 15.96 12.45 2.66
CA LEU A 205 15.34 11.78 3.80
C LEU A 205 15.80 12.44 5.10
N THR A 206 14.89 12.66 6.03
CA THR A 206 15.23 12.85 7.43
C THR A 206 14.95 11.53 8.14
N ALA A 207 16.00 10.88 8.63
CA ALA A 207 15.94 9.55 9.19
C ALA A 207 16.59 9.49 10.56
N GLU A 208 15.93 8.79 11.46
CA GLU A 208 16.41 8.39 12.78
C GLU A 208 16.03 6.91 12.96
N LYS A 209 16.50 6.27 14.01
CA LYS A 209 16.07 4.91 14.36
C LYS A 209 14.56 4.91 14.68
N GLY A 210 13.76 4.20 13.90
CA GLY A 210 12.29 4.15 14.06
C GLY A 210 11.55 5.37 13.49
N LYS A 211 12.21 6.19 12.65
CA LYS A 211 11.57 7.34 12.02
C LYS A 211 12.16 7.65 10.64
N LEU A 212 11.29 7.67 9.64
CA LEU A 212 11.62 8.09 8.29
C LEU A 212 10.62 9.13 7.80
N ASP A 213 11.11 10.30 7.41
CA ASP A 213 10.31 11.36 6.80
C ASP A 213 10.86 11.68 5.38
N LEU A 214 9.95 11.74 4.40
CA LEU A 214 10.25 12.07 3.02
C LEU A 214 10.05 13.57 2.77
N GLY A 215 11.12 14.23 2.38
CA GLY A 215 11.05 15.61 1.91
C GLY A 215 10.56 15.73 0.45
N THR A 216 10.12 16.91 0.05
CA THR A 216 9.72 17.23 -1.34
C THR A 216 10.80 16.87 -2.36
N GLN A 217 12.07 16.98 -2.00
CA GLN A 217 13.20 16.63 -2.87
C GLN A 217 13.17 15.17 -3.32
N SER A 218 12.69 14.24 -2.49
CA SER A 218 12.58 12.84 -2.86
C SER A 218 11.61 12.62 -4.02
N TYR A 219 10.48 13.34 -4.00
CA TYR A 219 9.48 13.26 -5.08
C TYR A 219 10.00 13.89 -6.36
N LEU A 220 10.65 15.05 -6.29
CA LEU A 220 11.23 15.70 -7.45
C LEU A 220 12.32 14.83 -8.08
N HIS A 221 13.19 14.25 -7.25
CA HIS A 221 14.21 13.31 -7.72
C HIS A 221 13.59 12.09 -8.42
N LEU A 222 12.55 11.49 -7.85
CA LEU A 222 11.84 10.39 -8.49
C LEU A 222 11.30 10.80 -9.88
N GLN A 223 10.64 11.95 -9.98
CA GLN A 223 10.09 12.45 -11.25
C GLN A 223 11.20 12.67 -12.30
N ASP A 224 12.30 13.27 -11.90
CA ASP A 224 13.46 13.47 -12.78
C ASP A 224 14.03 12.12 -13.28
N GLN A 225 14.17 11.14 -12.38
CA GLN A 225 14.66 9.81 -12.74
C GLN A 225 13.69 9.09 -13.70
N LEU A 226 12.38 9.13 -13.46
CA LEU A 226 11.39 8.56 -14.36
C LEU A 226 11.42 9.23 -15.73
N GLN A 227 11.59 10.55 -15.78
CA GLN A 227 11.73 11.30 -17.04
C GLN A 227 13.01 10.92 -17.79
N LEU A 228 14.15 10.83 -17.11
CA LEU A 228 15.42 10.41 -17.69
C LEU A 228 15.35 8.99 -18.25
N ARG A 229 14.71 8.06 -17.54
CA ARG A 229 14.53 6.67 -17.99
C ARG A 229 13.64 6.61 -19.22
N ARG A 230 12.56 7.40 -19.26
CA ARG A 230 11.71 7.53 -20.44
C ARG A 230 12.47 8.03 -21.66
N GLN A 231 13.29 9.07 -21.49
CA GLN A 231 14.02 9.72 -22.59
C GLN A 231 15.20 8.88 -23.08
N ARG A 232 16.00 8.32 -22.16
CA ARG A 232 17.27 7.65 -22.51
C ARG A 232 17.14 6.16 -22.75
N MET A 233 16.22 5.51 -22.05
CA MET A 233 16.06 4.04 -22.07
C MET A 233 14.77 3.58 -22.77
N GLY A 234 13.95 4.53 -23.25
CA GLY A 234 12.66 4.21 -23.87
C GLY A 234 11.63 3.59 -22.91
N ARG A 235 11.87 3.67 -21.61
CA ARG A 235 11.00 3.10 -20.57
C ARG A 235 9.73 3.94 -20.42
N LYS A 236 8.73 3.65 -21.23
CA LYS A 236 7.41 4.30 -21.18
C LYS A 236 6.56 3.62 -20.10
N GLY A 237 5.61 4.37 -19.54
CA GLY A 237 4.66 3.81 -18.58
C GLY A 237 5.21 3.51 -17.18
N GLU A 238 6.51 3.68 -16.94
CA GLU A 238 7.07 3.49 -15.58
C GLU A 238 6.47 4.46 -14.57
N LEU A 239 6.18 3.93 -13.40
CA LEU A 239 5.63 4.69 -12.27
C LEU A 239 6.17 4.14 -10.94
N ALA A 240 5.95 4.89 -9.86
CA ALA A 240 6.18 4.37 -8.52
C ALA A 240 5.10 3.35 -8.19
N LEU A 241 5.50 2.09 -8.03
CA LEU A 241 4.63 0.99 -7.60
C LEU A 241 4.65 0.81 -6.09
N GLY A 242 5.45 1.57 -5.38
CA GLY A 242 5.55 1.49 -3.93
C GLY A 242 6.83 2.09 -3.38
N PHE A 243 7.08 1.76 -2.13
CA PHE A 243 8.25 2.24 -1.40
C PHE A 243 8.86 1.09 -0.58
N VAL A 244 10.18 1.05 -0.47
CA VAL A 244 10.91 0.17 0.45
C VAL A 244 11.60 1.02 1.48
N HIS A 245 11.56 0.58 2.75
CA HIS A 245 12.32 1.19 3.83
C HIS A 245 12.90 0.12 4.75
N SER A 246 13.91 0.48 5.54
CA SER A 246 14.57 -0.43 6.46
C SER A 246 14.18 -0.17 7.92
N HIS A 247 14.09 -1.26 8.69
CA HIS A 247 14.01 -1.27 10.14
C HIS A 247 15.34 -1.83 10.69
N PRO A 248 16.31 -0.96 11.01
CA PRO A 248 17.67 -1.36 11.37
C PRO A 248 17.80 -1.76 12.84
N PHE A 249 16.88 -2.56 13.35
CA PHE A 249 16.86 -3.03 14.73
C PHE A 249 16.47 -4.51 14.82
N LEU A 250 16.94 -5.18 15.85
CA LEU A 250 16.55 -6.56 16.12
C LEU A 250 15.12 -6.62 16.69
N PRO A 251 14.40 -7.74 16.51
CA PRO A 251 13.04 -7.88 17.05
C PRO A 251 12.95 -7.64 18.57
N SER A 252 13.97 -8.00 19.33
CA SER A 252 14.03 -7.78 20.78
C SER A 252 14.10 -6.33 21.21
N GLU A 253 14.53 -5.43 20.33
CA GLU A 253 14.59 -3.99 20.63
C GLU A 253 13.21 -3.31 20.66
N LEU A 254 12.18 -3.97 20.09
CA LEU A 254 10.82 -3.43 20.02
C LEU A 254 10.04 -3.51 21.34
N ASP A 255 10.24 -4.58 22.11
CA ASP A 255 9.37 -4.94 23.23
C ASP A 255 10.10 -4.99 24.58
N ASN A 256 11.33 -4.48 24.71
CA ASN A 256 12.18 -4.63 25.90
C ASN A 256 12.30 -6.11 26.35
N GLN A 257 12.26 -7.04 25.42
CA GLN A 257 12.35 -8.47 25.65
C GLN A 257 13.81 -8.90 25.79
N GLN A 258 14.01 -10.19 26.08
CA GLN A 258 15.34 -10.79 26.17
C GLN A 258 16.14 -10.50 24.88
N ASP A 259 17.38 -10.02 25.05
CA ASP A 259 18.30 -9.76 23.94
C ASP A 259 18.41 -10.97 22.99
N CYS A 260 18.12 -10.75 21.71
CA CYS A 260 18.21 -11.78 20.68
C CYS A 260 19.61 -12.44 20.65
N GLY A 261 20.65 -11.70 21.00
CA GLY A 261 22.03 -12.20 21.06
C GLY A 261 22.24 -13.28 22.09
N GLN A 262 21.47 -13.26 23.19
CA GLN A 262 21.56 -14.18 24.33
C GLN A 262 20.41 -15.20 24.37
N CYS A 263 19.48 -15.15 23.42
CA CYS A 263 18.32 -16.03 23.39
C CYS A 263 18.71 -17.46 22.97
N ALA A 264 18.37 -18.45 23.80
CA ALA A 264 18.62 -19.87 23.50
C ALA A 264 17.88 -20.37 22.25
N GLU A 265 16.73 -19.77 21.95
CA GLU A 265 15.90 -20.13 20.79
C GLU A 265 16.21 -19.33 19.53
N ARG A 266 17.28 -18.53 19.53
CA ARG A 266 17.65 -17.63 18.43
C ARG A 266 17.69 -18.32 17.06
N SER A 267 18.17 -19.55 17.00
CA SER A 267 18.33 -20.32 15.75
C SER A 267 16.99 -20.74 15.11
N THR A 268 15.94 -20.90 15.92
CA THR A 268 14.62 -21.37 15.49
C THR A 268 13.57 -20.26 15.52
N CYS A 269 13.93 -19.10 16.08
CA CYS A 269 13.00 -17.97 16.20
C CYS A 269 12.67 -17.39 14.85
N THR A 270 11.37 -17.19 14.57
CA THR A 270 10.80 -16.62 13.34
C THR A 270 10.42 -15.14 13.47
N ALA A 271 10.72 -14.52 14.61
CA ALA A 271 10.49 -13.10 14.79
C ALA A 271 11.29 -12.28 13.78
N THR A 272 10.80 -11.11 13.44
CA THR A 272 11.47 -10.19 12.51
C THR A 272 11.06 -8.75 12.82
N SER A 273 11.95 -7.82 12.51
CA SER A 273 11.60 -6.40 12.47
C SER A 273 11.02 -5.94 11.12
N ALA A 274 10.87 -6.85 10.14
CA ALA A 274 10.18 -6.57 8.89
C ALA A 274 8.65 -6.57 9.06
N PHE A 275 8.12 -5.58 9.74
CA PHE A 275 6.67 -5.34 9.92
C PHE A 275 6.31 -3.93 9.46
N LEU A 276 5.03 -3.66 9.24
CA LEU A 276 4.56 -2.33 8.91
C LEU A 276 4.09 -1.62 10.19
N SER A 277 4.78 -0.56 10.57
CA SER A 277 4.39 0.27 11.70
C SER A 277 3.15 1.12 11.38
N LYS A 278 2.51 1.67 12.41
CA LYS A 278 1.39 2.61 12.22
C LYS A 278 1.83 3.82 11.39
N ARG A 279 3.05 4.31 11.61
CA ARG A 279 3.60 5.46 10.90
C ARG A 279 3.83 5.17 9.41
N ASP A 280 4.35 3.98 9.10
CA ASP A 280 4.51 3.54 7.71
C ASP A 280 3.18 3.45 6.99
N GLY A 281 2.15 2.98 7.71
CA GLY A 281 0.78 2.96 7.19
C GLY A 281 0.24 4.37 6.90
N GLN A 282 0.48 5.34 7.77
CA GLN A 282 0.11 6.73 7.55
C GLN A 282 0.86 7.35 6.38
N PHE A 283 2.15 7.10 6.29
CA PHE A 283 2.99 7.50 5.16
C PHE A 283 2.44 6.94 3.84
N HIS A 284 2.20 5.64 3.76
CA HIS A 284 1.64 5.00 2.56
C HIS A 284 0.30 5.61 2.16
N ALA A 285 -0.59 5.80 3.14
CA ALA A 285 -1.91 6.38 2.90
C ALA A 285 -1.84 7.83 2.38
N ALA A 286 -0.83 8.59 2.78
CA ALA A 286 -0.61 9.97 2.31
C ALA A 286 0.01 9.99 0.90
N VAL A 287 1.03 9.15 0.66
CA VAL A 287 1.81 9.17 -0.59
C VAL A 287 1.08 8.48 -1.73
N PHE A 288 0.42 7.36 -1.44
CA PHE A 288 -0.23 6.50 -2.43
C PHE A 288 -1.77 6.54 -2.34
N ALA A 289 -2.33 7.65 -1.91
CA ALA A 289 -3.79 7.81 -1.71
C ALA A 289 -4.63 7.42 -2.93
N ALA A 290 -4.14 7.70 -4.14
CA ALA A 290 -4.80 7.43 -5.41
C ALA A 290 -4.17 6.25 -6.19
N ALA A 291 -3.33 5.44 -5.54
CA ALA A 291 -2.60 4.33 -6.15
C ALA A 291 -2.90 3.01 -5.41
N PRO A 292 -4.09 2.43 -5.59
CA PRO A 292 -4.52 1.21 -4.89
C PRO A 292 -3.65 -0.02 -5.19
N TYR A 293 -2.87 0.04 -6.28
CA TYR A 293 -1.87 -0.95 -6.64
C TYR A 293 -0.54 -0.79 -5.90
N ALA A 294 -0.36 0.29 -5.14
CA ALA A 294 0.92 0.54 -4.49
C ALA A 294 1.15 -0.38 -3.29
N VAL A 295 2.42 -0.73 -3.09
CA VAL A 295 2.86 -1.62 -2.03
C VAL A 295 3.94 -0.97 -1.16
N GLN A 296 4.09 -1.51 0.04
CA GLN A 296 5.22 -1.22 0.93
C GLN A 296 6.09 -2.47 1.05
N MET A 297 7.38 -2.30 0.91
CA MET A 297 8.36 -3.34 1.20
C MET A 297 9.16 -2.92 2.44
N VAL A 298 9.29 -3.79 3.41
CA VAL A 298 10.03 -3.52 4.65
C VAL A 298 11.21 -4.47 4.73
N LEU A 299 12.40 -3.89 4.84
CA LEU A 299 13.65 -4.60 5.10
C LEU A 299 13.91 -4.59 6.60
N GLY A 300 13.71 -5.71 7.25
CA GLY A 300 13.98 -5.90 8.66
C GLY A 300 15.13 -6.86 8.93
N LEU A 301 15.36 -7.15 10.21
CA LEU A 301 16.34 -8.11 10.68
C LEU A 301 15.66 -9.27 11.39
N THR A 302 16.19 -10.47 11.19
CA THR A 302 15.88 -11.65 12.02
C THR A 302 16.66 -11.61 13.33
N PRO A 303 16.34 -12.44 14.33
CA PRO A 303 17.15 -12.58 15.54
C PRO A 303 18.63 -12.94 15.27
N ARG A 304 18.91 -13.53 14.10
CA ARG A 304 20.26 -13.89 13.65
C ARG A 304 21.02 -12.75 12.99
N ASN A 305 20.40 -11.56 12.93
CA ASN A 305 20.92 -10.39 12.23
C ASN A 305 21.03 -10.61 10.69
N GLU A 306 20.12 -11.40 10.15
CA GLU A 306 19.98 -11.61 8.72
C GLU A 306 18.86 -10.71 8.17
N PHE A 307 19.02 -10.24 6.95
CA PHE A 307 17.97 -9.46 6.29
C PHE A 307 16.71 -10.31 6.02
N ASP A 308 15.57 -9.76 6.37
CA ASP A 308 14.24 -10.28 6.04
C ASP A 308 13.46 -9.20 5.28
N LEU A 309 12.92 -9.54 4.12
CA LEU A 309 12.25 -8.61 3.23
C LEU A 309 10.79 -9.03 3.07
N ARG A 310 9.87 -8.20 3.55
CA ARG A 310 8.43 -8.48 3.50
C ARG A 310 7.68 -7.42 2.72
N MET A 311 6.62 -7.88 2.02
CA MET A 311 5.76 -7.03 1.22
C MET A 311 4.40 -6.83 1.90
N PHE A 312 3.88 -5.60 1.84
CA PHE A 312 2.60 -5.22 2.42
C PHE A 312 1.77 -4.44 1.40
N CYS A 313 0.46 -4.54 1.51
CA CYS A 313 -0.49 -3.74 0.73
C CYS A 313 -1.59 -3.20 1.62
N LEU A 314 -2.27 -2.16 1.14
CA LEU A 314 -3.48 -1.64 1.73
C LEU A 314 -4.68 -2.33 1.05
N GLU A 315 -5.40 -3.17 1.77
CA GLU A 315 -6.61 -3.83 1.30
C GLU A 315 -7.77 -3.53 2.23
N GLY A 316 -8.89 -3.09 1.68
CA GLY A 316 -10.09 -2.80 2.48
C GLY A 316 -9.86 -1.77 3.60
N GLY A 317 -8.93 -0.82 3.41
CA GLY A 317 -8.56 0.16 4.42
C GLY A 317 -7.64 -0.36 5.54
N GLN A 318 -7.17 -1.60 5.44
CA GLN A 318 -6.24 -2.22 6.39
C GLN A 318 -4.96 -2.65 5.70
N PHE A 319 -3.84 -2.51 6.41
CA PHE A 319 -2.58 -3.03 5.94
C PHE A 319 -2.44 -4.50 6.29
N ARG A 320 -1.98 -5.28 5.33
CA ARG A 320 -1.64 -6.69 5.54
C ARG A 320 -0.38 -7.07 4.78
N GLN A 321 0.29 -8.09 5.25
CA GLN A 321 1.35 -8.73 4.49
C GLN A 321 0.75 -9.44 3.28
N ARG A 322 1.46 -9.38 2.13
CA ARG A 322 1.06 -10.02 0.88
C ARG A 322 2.21 -10.81 0.25
N ALA A 323 1.87 -11.74 -0.62
CA ALA A 323 2.84 -12.38 -1.48
C ALA A 323 3.27 -11.49 -2.65
N TYR A 324 4.45 -11.81 -3.20
CA TYR A 324 4.92 -11.36 -4.50
C TYR A 324 5.59 -12.54 -5.22
N TYR A 325 5.78 -12.39 -6.53
CA TYR A 325 6.46 -13.36 -7.36
C TYR A 325 7.86 -12.86 -7.69
N ARG A 326 8.89 -13.62 -7.33
CA ARG A 326 10.27 -13.35 -7.73
C ARG A 326 10.49 -13.87 -9.15
N LEU A 327 10.76 -12.98 -10.08
CA LEU A 327 11.06 -13.33 -11.46
C LEU A 327 12.53 -13.72 -11.59
N GLY A 328 12.78 -14.96 -11.99
CA GLY A 328 14.08 -15.38 -12.45
C GLY A 328 14.51 -14.64 -13.73
N PRO A 329 15.77 -14.79 -14.14
CA PRO A 329 16.26 -14.18 -15.38
C PRO A 329 15.41 -14.60 -16.56
N ALA A 330 15.19 -13.68 -17.50
CA ALA A 330 14.52 -14.03 -18.74
C ALA A 330 15.29 -15.16 -19.43
N PRO A 331 14.60 -16.20 -19.96
CA PRO A 331 15.29 -17.21 -20.76
C PRO A 331 16.08 -16.50 -21.84
N ALA A 332 17.34 -16.89 -22.01
CA ALA A 332 18.18 -16.35 -23.08
C ALA A 332 17.40 -16.48 -24.39
N ALA A 333 17.19 -15.37 -25.09
CA ALA A 333 16.57 -15.41 -26.40
C ALA A 333 17.36 -16.43 -27.21
N THR A 334 16.71 -17.54 -27.56
CA THR A 334 17.28 -18.50 -28.51
C THR A 334 17.56 -17.71 -29.76
N ALA A 335 18.84 -17.41 -29.99
CA ALA A 335 19.25 -16.80 -31.24
C ALA A 335 18.74 -17.73 -32.34
N HIS A 336 17.68 -17.31 -33.04
CA HIS A 336 17.35 -17.93 -34.30
C HIS A 336 18.58 -17.72 -35.19
N GLN A 337 19.39 -18.77 -35.29
CA GLN A 337 20.39 -18.83 -36.30
C GLN A 337 19.67 -18.73 -37.67
N PRO A 338 20.17 -17.89 -38.57
CA PRO A 338 19.58 -17.67 -39.88
C PRO A 338 19.61 -18.91 -40.76
#